data_7048a8a54a2e83f215441ed481a115bd
#
_entry.id   7048a8a54a2e83f215441ed481a115bd
#
_cell.length_a   1.000
_cell.length_b   1.000
_cell.length_c   1.000
_cell.angle_alpha   90.00
_cell.angle_beta   90.00
_cell.angle_gamma   90.00
#
_symmetry.space_group_name_H-M   'P 1'
#
loop_
_entity.id
_entity.type
_entity.pdbx_description
1 polymer ?
#
loop_
_entity_poly.entity_id
_entity_poly.type
_entity_poly.pdbx_seq_one_letter_code
_entity_poly.pdbx_strand_id
1 'polypeptide(L)'
;MQIMKFDLTEEEKKHTGFSYYILGRSYDLEENGATENFSEALKYYNEGIKLGSPLCEYSLGISLILGLGDILDIDKEKGTKLLIGAYPKILELINNQNTSPIEKLYAKFVTGAYHYYGLGNIKKDDKKAFEIIKECANEGHIAAIYDLGANFYYNGVGTEQDIEKAKYYLNIAKEEGLPRAIKKFNEYGFGTVKK
;
A
#
# COMPACT_ATOMS: atom_id res chain seq x y z
N MET A 1 -6.86 17.05 8.85
CA MET A 1 -6.02 16.21 7.98
C MET A 1 -6.62 16.27 6.59
N GLN A 2 -5.88 16.76 5.62
CA GLN A 2 -6.35 16.84 4.23
C GLN A 2 -5.99 15.51 3.56
N ILE A 3 -7.00 14.72 3.17
CA ILE A 3 -6.78 13.45 2.48
C ILE A 3 -6.56 13.76 1.01
N MET A 4 -5.48 13.22 0.46
CA MET A 4 -5.23 13.33 -0.97
C MET A 4 -6.20 12.41 -1.71
N LYS A 5 -7.23 13.01 -2.34
CA LYS A 5 -8.07 12.29 -3.31
C LYS A 5 -7.27 12.16 -4.60
N PHE A 6 -7.19 10.92 -5.08
CA PHE A 6 -6.55 10.62 -6.34
C PHE A 6 -7.46 10.99 -7.50
N ASP A 7 -7.36 12.22 -7.99
CA ASP A 7 -7.59 12.48 -9.40
C ASP A 7 -6.21 12.66 -10.05
N LEU A 8 -5.72 11.62 -10.72
CA LEU A 8 -4.57 11.77 -11.60
C LEU A 8 -4.89 12.92 -12.56
N THR A 9 -4.04 13.94 -12.59
CA THR A 9 -4.15 14.99 -13.58
C THR A 9 -4.06 14.41 -14.98
N GLU A 10 -4.57 15.10 -16.02
CA GLU A 10 -4.48 14.64 -17.41
C GLU A 10 -3.02 14.38 -17.87
N GLU A 11 -2.03 14.99 -17.21
CA GLU A 11 -0.62 14.71 -17.44
C GLU A 11 -0.13 13.42 -16.73
N GLU A 12 -0.65 13.12 -15.55
CA GLU A 12 -0.35 11.90 -14.80
C GLU A 12 -1.10 10.68 -15.34
N LYS A 13 -2.19 10.86 -16.07
CA LYS A 13 -2.87 9.83 -16.87
C LYS A 13 -2.07 9.41 -18.11
N LYS A 14 -1.03 10.17 -18.50
CA LYS A 14 -0.06 9.69 -19.48
C LYS A 14 0.63 8.47 -18.88
N HIS A 15 0.48 7.33 -19.54
CA HIS A 15 1.00 6.01 -19.21
C HIS A 15 2.43 6.03 -18.64
N THR A 16 2.58 6.45 -17.38
CA THR A 16 3.84 6.43 -16.63
C THR A 16 3.91 5.15 -15.80
N GLY A 17 5.09 4.77 -15.38
CA GLY A 17 5.25 3.64 -14.48
C GLY A 17 4.43 3.78 -13.20
N PHE A 18 4.27 5.00 -12.68
CA PHE A 18 3.46 5.28 -11.51
C PHE A 18 1.95 5.17 -11.79
N SER A 19 1.46 5.68 -12.92
CA SER A 19 0.04 5.51 -13.27
C SER A 19 -0.36 4.04 -13.40
N TYR A 20 0.51 3.21 -13.97
CA TYR A 20 0.27 1.77 -14.03
C TYR A 20 0.28 1.10 -12.64
N TYR A 21 1.13 1.56 -11.73
CA TYR A 21 1.08 1.10 -10.34
C TYR A 21 -0.25 1.43 -9.66
N ILE A 22 -0.76 2.66 -9.83
CA ILE A 22 -2.05 3.05 -9.26
C ILE A 22 -3.21 2.25 -9.87
N LEU A 23 -3.23 2.07 -11.20
CA LEU A 23 -4.24 1.24 -11.87
C LEU A 23 -4.20 -0.21 -11.38
N GLY A 24 -3.02 -0.81 -11.30
CA GLY A 24 -2.85 -2.16 -10.78
C GLY A 24 -3.39 -2.30 -9.36
N ARG A 25 -3.03 -1.36 -8.46
CA ARG A 25 -3.55 -1.34 -7.09
C ARG A 25 -5.06 -1.19 -7.01
N SER A 26 -5.67 -0.39 -7.89
CA SER A 26 -7.12 -0.22 -7.89
C SER A 26 -7.85 -1.55 -8.09
N TYR A 27 -7.34 -2.40 -8.99
CA TYR A 27 -7.90 -3.74 -9.23
C TYR A 27 -7.48 -4.78 -8.19
N ASP A 28 -6.29 -4.66 -7.61
CA ASP A 28 -5.74 -5.60 -6.62
C ASP A 28 -6.37 -5.43 -5.24
N LEU A 29 -6.75 -4.21 -4.88
CA LEU A 29 -7.20 -3.84 -3.53
C LEU A 29 -8.59 -3.22 -3.48
N GLU A 30 -9.38 -3.28 -4.56
CA GLU A 30 -10.71 -2.64 -4.69
C GLU A 30 -10.66 -1.12 -4.36
N GLU A 31 -9.54 -0.47 -4.66
CA GLU A 31 -9.37 0.97 -4.43
C GLU A 31 -9.98 1.77 -5.59
N ASN A 32 -10.29 3.05 -5.37
CA ASN A 32 -10.78 3.99 -6.39
C ASN A 32 -12.04 3.52 -7.15
N GLY A 33 -12.90 2.70 -6.51
CA GLY A 33 -14.15 2.22 -7.10
C GLY A 33 -14.01 1.09 -8.12
N ALA A 34 -12.82 0.53 -8.29
CA ALA A 34 -12.63 -0.68 -9.09
C ALA A 34 -13.15 -1.92 -8.35
N THR A 35 -13.61 -2.90 -9.10
CA THR A 35 -13.89 -4.25 -8.58
C THR A 35 -12.61 -5.07 -8.64
N GLU A 36 -12.36 -5.90 -7.63
CA GLU A 36 -11.20 -6.79 -7.59
C GLU A 36 -11.06 -7.60 -8.89
N ASN A 37 -9.89 -7.49 -9.52
CA ASN A 37 -9.55 -8.22 -10.73
C ASN A 37 -8.04 -8.40 -10.86
N PHE A 38 -7.54 -9.49 -10.33
CA PHE A 38 -6.10 -9.78 -10.31
C PHE A 38 -5.47 -9.90 -11.70
N SER A 39 -6.22 -10.36 -12.72
CA SER A 39 -5.70 -10.42 -14.08
C SER A 39 -5.41 -9.03 -14.64
N GLU A 40 -6.32 -8.07 -14.45
CA GLU A 40 -6.08 -6.67 -14.84
C GLU A 40 -4.98 -6.04 -13.99
N ALA A 41 -4.94 -6.29 -12.68
CA ALA A 41 -3.87 -5.80 -11.82
C ALA A 41 -2.48 -6.24 -12.32
N LEU A 42 -2.32 -7.54 -12.60
CA LEU A 42 -1.06 -8.10 -13.12
C LEU A 42 -0.67 -7.51 -14.48
N LYS A 43 -1.63 -7.28 -15.37
CA LYS A 43 -1.39 -6.62 -16.65
C LYS A 43 -0.81 -5.22 -16.44
N TYR A 44 -1.43 -4.40 -15.60
CA TYR A 44 -0.92 -3.06 -15.30
C TYR A 44 0.45 -3.08 -14.62
N TYR A 45 0.69 -3.98 -13.67
CA TYR A 45 2.01 -4.12 -13.06
C TYR A 45 3.08 -4.49 -14.09
N ASN A 46 2.78 -5.41 -15.02
CA ASN A 46 3.72 -5.77 -16.08
C ASN A 46 4.00 -4.61 -17.04
N GLU A 47 2.99 -3.81 -17.42
CA GLU A 47 3.21 -2.61 -18.24
C GLU A 47 4.07 -1.57 -17.50
N GLY A 48 3.80 -1.34 -16.22
CA GLY A 48 4.63 -0.44 -15.40
C GLY A 48 6.08 -0.90 -15.26
N ILE A 49 6.32 -2.20 -15.15
CA ILE A 49 7.69 -2.78 -15.12
C ILE A 49 8.43 -2.52 -16.43
N LYS A 50 7.78 -2.62 -17.58
CA LYS A 50 8.39 -2.28 -18.88
C LYS A 50 8.84 -0.82 -18.94
N LEU A 51 8.18 0.07 -18.19
CA LEU A 51 8.57 1.47 -18.04
C LEU A 51 9.54 1.72 -16.86
N GLY A 52 10.03 0.67 -16.23
CA GLY A 52 11.01 0.75 -15.15
C GLY A 52 10.45 1.10 -13.77
N SER A 53 9.13 0.91 -13.53
CA SER A 53 8.51 1.22 -12.25
C SER A 53 8.91 0.23 -11.15
N PRO A 54 9.66 0.65 -10.11
CA PRO A 54 10.00 -0.23 -9.01
C PRO A 54 8.80 -0.50 -8.07
N LEU A 55 7.78 0.35 -8.09
CA LEU A 55 6.55 0.11 -7.35
C LEU A 55 5.73 -1.03 -7.97
N CYS A 56 5.74 -1.16 -9.31
CA CYS A 56 5.15 -2.30 -9.99
C CYS A 56 5.97 -3.59 -9.77
N GLU A 57 7.32 -3.50 -9.76
CA GLU A 57 8.18 -4.64 -9.38
C GLU A 57 7.85 -5.12 -7.95
N TYR A 58 7.65 -4.20 -7.00
CA TYR A 58 7.21 -4.53 -5.64
C TYR A 58 5.88 -5.28 -5.64
N SER A 59 4.85 -4.74 -6.31
CA SER A 59 3.53 -5.34 -6.33
C SER A 59 3.54 -6.74 -6.96
N LEU A 60 4.20 -6.90 -8.11
CA LEU A 60 4.36 -8.23 -8.74
C LEU A 60 5.15 -9.19 -7.82
N GLY A 61 6.19 -8.69 -7.13
CA GLY A 61 6.96 -9.48 -6.18
C GLY A 61 6.10 -10.04 -5.04
N ILE A 62 5.21 -9.23 -4.46
CA ILE A 62 4.24 -9.66 -3.46
C ILE A 62 3.26 -10.67 -4.04
N SER A 63 2.68 -10.40 -5.22
CA SER A 63 1.75 -11.32 -5.89
C SER A 63 2.36 -12.69 -6.14
N LEU A 64 3.62 -12.77 -6.55
CA LEU A 64 4.35 -14.03 -6.74
C LEU A 64 4.61 -14.78 -5.42
N ILE A 65 4.83 -14.07 -4.32
CA ILE A 65 5.05 -14.72 -3.01
C ILE A 65 3.76 -15.30 -2.46
N LEU A 66 2.65 -14.59 -2.64
CA LEU A 66 1.34 -15.00 -2.10
C LEU A 66 0.59 -15.97 -3.02
N GLY A 67 0.80 -15.85 -4.32
CA GLY A 67 -0.03 -16.47 -5.34
C GLY A 67 -1.37 -15.75 -5.50
N LEU A 68 -2.06 -15.99 -6.59
CA LEU A 68 -3.39 -15.43 -6.88
C LEU A 68 -4.33 -16.54 -7.40
N GLY A 69 -4.45 -17.63 -6.65
CA GLY A 69 -5.26 -18.78 -7.04
C GLY A 69 -4.84 -19.36 -8.40
N ASP A 70 -5.80 -19.53 -9.30
CA ASP A 70 -5.56 -20.07 -10.66
C ASP A 70 -4.95 -19.05 -11.63
N ILE A 71 -4.75 -17.79 -11.20
CA ILE A 71 -4.27 -16.70 -12.06
C ILE A 71 -2.75 -16.59 -12.04
N LEU A 72 -2.13 -16.79 -10.87
CA LEU A 72 -0.69 -16.70 -10.69
C LEU A 72 -0.22 -17.70 -9.64
N ASP A 73 0.63 -18.63 -10.08
CA ASP A 73 1.28 -19.59 -9.21
C ASP A 73 2.26 -18.93 -8.24
N ILE A 74 2.44 -19.54 -7.07
CA ILE A 74 3.43 -19.10 -6.10
C ILE A 74 4.85 -19.35 -6.65
N ASP A 75 5.62 -18.28 -6.76
CA ASP A 75 7.05 -18.30 -7.09
C ASP A 75 7.81 -17.40 -6.11
N LYS A 76 8.08 -17.95 -4.92
CA LYS A 76 8.75 -17.20 -3.85
C LYS A 76 10.16 -16.75 -4.23
N GLU A 77 10.88 -17.53 -5.04
CA GLU A 77 12.24 -17.18 -5.45
C GLU A 77 12.22 -15.95 -6.37
N LYS A 78 11.40 -15.99 -7.41
CA LYS A 78 11.25 -14.87 -8.35
C LYS A 78 10.67 -13.64 -7.65
N GLY A 79 9.65 -13.81 -6.78
CA GLY A 79 9.06 -12.72 -6.00
C GLY A 79 10.10 -12.05 -5.09
N THR A 80 10.90 -12.83 -4.37
CA THR A 80 11.96 -12.30 -3.51
C THR A 80 13.04 -11.58 -4.32
N LYS A 81 13.44 -12.09 -5.48
CA LYS A 81 14.40 -11.38 -6.37
C LYS A 81 13.86 -10.03 -6.82
N LEU A 82 12.59 -9.95 -7.19
CA LEU A 82 11.96 -8.67 -7.56
C LEU A 82 11.98 -7.68 -6.39
N LEU A 83 11.61 -8.13 -5.18
CA LEU A 83 11.60 -7.28 -4.00
C LEU A 83 13.01 -6.76 -3.65
N ILE A 84 14.03 -7.60 -3.72
CA ILE A 84 15.43 -7.19 -3.50
C ILE A 84 15.85 -6.12 -4.52
N GLY A 85 15.52 -6.31 -5.80
CA GLY A 85 15.86 -5.38 -6.87
C GLY A 85 15.06 -4.06 -6.84
N ALA A 86 13.81 -4.10 -6.41
CA ALA A 86 12.95 -2.93 -6.35
C ALA A 86 13.32 -1.97 -5.20
N TYR A 87 13.73 -2.48 -4.04
CA TYR A 87 13.94 -1.66 -2.84
C TYR A 87 14.92 -0.48 -3.05
N PRO A 88 16.16 -0.66 -3.58
CA PRO A 88 17.05 0.48 -3.81
C PRO A 88 16.49 1.49 -4.80
N LYS A 89 15.80 1.05 -5.85
CA LYS A 89 15.15 1.94 -6.82
C LYS A 89 14.00 2.75 -6.19
N ILE A 90 13.27 2.15 -5.23
CA ILE A 90 12.22 2.85 -4.46
C ILE A 90 12.85 3.95 -3.60
N LEU A 91 14.00 3.69 -2.98
CA LEU A 91 14.72 4.73 -2.24
C LEU A 91 15.22 5.85 -3.16
N GLU A 92 15.62 5.54 -4.40
CA GLU A 92 15.97 6.55 -5.40
C GLU A 92 14.77 7.43 -5.76
N LEU A 93 13.56 6.87 -5.93
CA LEU A 93 12.34 7.66 -6.16
C LEU A 93 12.10 8.68 -5.03
N ILE A 94 12.27 8.27 -3.78
CA ILE A 94 12.07 9.14 -2.61
C ILE A 94 13.04 10.33 -2.63
N ASN A 95 14.30 10.10 -3.01
CA ASN A 95 15.37 11.08 -2.99
C ASN A 95 15.46 11.94 -4.27
N ASN A 96 14.85 11.50 -5.38
CA ASN A 96 14.93 12.19 -6.66
C ASN A 96 14.02 13.44 -6.64
N GLN A 97 14.60 14.61 -6.92
CA GLN A 97 13.86 15.89 -6.94
C GLN A 97 12.80 15.96 -8.04
N ASN A 98 12.95 15.19 -9.12
CA ASN A 98 12.01 15.14 -10.24
C ASN A 98 10.83 14.17 -10.01
N THR A 99 10.87 13.34 -9.00
CA THR A 99 9.74 12.46 -8.64
C THR A 99 8.61 13.30 -8.03
N SER A 100 7.38 13.08 -8.48
CA SER A 100 6.23 13.83 -7.98
C SER A 100 6.04 13.59 -6.46
N PRO A 101 5.49 14.58 -5.72
CA PRO A 101 5.25 14.43 -4.28
C PRO A 101 4.40 13.19 -3.93
N ILE A 102 3.42 12.90 -4.78
CA ILE A 102 2.52 11.78 -4.59
C ILE A 102 3.21 10.43 -4.81
N GLU A 103 4.02 10.30 -5.86
CA GLU A 103 4.80 9.09 -6.10
C GLU A 103 5.80 8.83 -4.97
N LYS A 104 6.45 9.91 -4.45
CA LYS A 104 7.29 9.81 -3.25
C LYS A 104 6.54 9.30 -2.04
N LEU A 105 5.31 9.75 -1.83
CA LEU A 105 4.47 9.32 -0.72
C LEU A 105 4.16 7.82 -0.82
N TYR A 106 3.82 7.33 -2.02
CA TYR A 106 3.63 5.89 -2.23
C TYR A 106 4.92 5.08 -2.10
N ALA A 107 6.03 5.61 -2.57
CA ALA A 107 7.35 4.99 -2.38
C ALA A 107 7.71 4.89 -0.89
N LYS A 108 7.48 5.94 -0.09
CA LYS A 108 7.65 5.89 1.38
C LYS A 108 6.74 4.83 2.01
N PHE A 109 5.46 4.83 1.67
CA PHE A 109 4.51 3.84 2.18
C PHE A 109 4.99 2.40 1.93
N VAL A 110 5.47 2.11 0.72
CA VAL A 110 6.02 0.80 0.36
C VAL A 110 7.27 0.46 1.21
N THR A 111 8.14 1.43 1.51
CA THR A 111 9.28 1.15 2.42
C THR A 111 8.82 0.76 3.82
N GLY A 112 7.72 1.32 4.31
CA GLY A 112 7.06 0.90 5.56
C GLY A 112 6.66 -0.58 5.51
N ALA A 113 6.06 -1.03 4.39
CA ALA A 113 5.70 -2.44 4.21
C ALA A 113 6.94 -3.36 4.19
N TYR A 114 8.06 -2.94 3.57
CA TYR A 114 9.31 -3.70 3.62
C TYR A 114 9.77 -3.96 5.06
N HIS A 115 9.72 -2.96 5.93
CA HIS A 115 10.11 -3.11 7.33
C HIS A 115 9.07 -3.90 8.14
N TYR A 116 7.79 -3.73 7.85
CA TYR A 116 6.72 -4.45 8.56
C TYR A 116 6.74 -5.95 8.32
N TYR A 117 6.94 -6.37 7.07
CA TYR A 117 6.94 -7.78 6.68
C TYR A 117 8.34 -8.41 6.64
N GLY A 118 9.41 -7.62 6.65
CA GLY A 118 10.77 -8.14 6.44
C GLY A 118 10.97 -8.64 5.01
N LEU A 119 10.64 -7.81 4.00
CA LEU A 119 10.63 -8.24 2.60
C LEU A 119 12.02 -8.22 1.96
N GLY A 120 12.24 -9.14 1.02
CA GLY A 120 13.51 -9.25 0.30
C GLY A 120 14.66 -9.55 1.26
N ASN A 121 15.63 -8.64 1.35
CA ASN A 121 16.76 -8.69 2.27
C ASN A 121 16.65 -7.67 3.43
N ILE A 122 15.50 -7.02 3.58
CA ILE A 122 15.26 -6.05 4.66
C ILE A 122 14.80 -6.79 5.91
N LYS A 123 15.53 -6.55 7.02
CA LYS A 123 15.13 -7.11 8.31
C LYS A 123 13.83 -6.48 8.79
N LYS A 124 12.91 -7.31 9.31
CA LYS A 124 11.69 -6.84 9.95
C LYS A 124 12.02 -5.88 11.10
N ASP A 125 11.34 -4.72 11.11
CA ASP A 125 11.47 -3.69 12.13
C ASP A 125 10.12 -2.99 12.31
N ASP A 126 9.35 -3.48 13.28
CA ASP A 126 8.00 -3.01 13.55
C ASP A 126 7.96 -1.54 13.98
N LYS A 127 8.98 -1.07 14.72
CA LYS A 127 9.04 0.32 15.16
C LYS A 127 9.31 1.26 13.99
N LYS A 128 10.26 0.91 13.14
CA LYS A 128 10.57 1.69 11.93
C LYS A 128 9.39 1.69 10.95
N ALA A 129 8.72 0.55 10.79
CA ALA A 129 7.50 0.47 9.98
C ALA A 129 6.43 1.41 10.51
N PHE A 130 6.16 1.40 11.83
CA PHE A 130 5.20 2.29 12.46
C PHE A 130 5.50 3.76 12.19
N GLU A 131 6.75 4.22 12.39
CA GLU A 131 7.12 5.62 12.17
C GLU A 131 6.91 6.03 10.70
N ILE A 132 7.34 5.22 9.73
CA ILE A 132 7.16 5.49 8.31
C ILE A 132 5.67 5.56 7.95
N ILE A 133 4.87 4.58 8.38
CA ILE A 133 3.44 4.54 8.08
C ILE A 133 2.72 5.72 8.73
N LYS A 134 3.10 6.11 9.94
CA LYS A 134 2.56 7.29 10.62
C LYS A 134 2.86 8.59 9.87
N GLU A 135 4.07 8.76 9.35
CA GLU A 135 4.41 9.89 8.49
C GLU A 135 3.52 9.91 7.23
N CYS A 136 3.42 8.78 6.52
CA CYS A 136 2.56 8.69 5.34
C CYS A 136 1.09 8.98 5.64
N ALA A 137 0.57 8.52 6.78
CA ALA A 137 -0.80 8.81 7.20
C ALA A 137 -1.00 10.30 7.49
N ASN A 138 -0.02 10.98 8.11
CA ASN A 138 -0.05 12.41 8.35
C ASN A 138 -0.01 13.22 7.04
N GLU A 139 0.65 12.70 6.00
CA GLU A 139 0.65 13.25 4.65
C GLU A 139 -0.64 12.91 3.85
N GLY A 140 -1.59 12.17 4.44
CA GLY A 140 -2.91 11.88 3.87
C GLY A 140 -2.97 10.60 3.02
N HIS A 141 -1.98 9.71 3.11
CA HIS A 141 -2.02 8.42 2.40
C HIS A 141 -3.07 7.49 3.00
N ILE A 142 -4.17 7.24 2.27
CA ILE A 142 -5.35 6.53 2.81
C ILE A 142 -5.04 5.10 3.28
N ALA A 143 -4.20 4.37 2.54
CA ALA A 143 -3.79 3.03 2.95
C ALA A 143 -2.94 3.04 4.23
N ALA A 144 -2.10 4.07 4.44
CA ALA A 144 -1.34 4.23 5.67
C ALA A 144 -2.26 4.58 6.86
N ILE A 145 -3.30 5.38 6.64
CA ILE A 145 -4.33 5.67 7.64
C ILE A 145 -5.03 4.36 8.06
N TYR A 146 -5.42 3.54 7.09
CA TYR A 146 -5.98 2.22 7.36
C TYR A 146 -5.01 1.35 8.17
N ASP A 147 -3.76 1.26 7.75
CA ASP A 147 -2.76 0.41 8.40
C ASP A 147 -2.49 0.86 9.86
N LEU A 148 -2.45 2.17 10.12
CA LEU A 148 -2.35 2.68 11.49
C LEU A 148 -3.49 2.15 12.38
N GLY A 149 -4.71 2.17 11.87
CA GLY A 149 -5.87 1.66 12.61
C GLY A 149 -5.84 0.14 12.75
N ALA A 150 -5.72 -0.56 11.62
CA ALA A 150 -5.92 -2.01 11.56
C ALA A 150 -4.75 -2.83 12.09
N ASN A 151 -3.52 -2.37 11.83
CA ASN A 151 -2.32 -3.17 12.09
C ASN A 151 -1.51 -2.65 13.28
N PHE A 152 -1.30 -1.34 13.36
CA PHE A 152 -0.40 -0.77 14.36
C PHE A 152 -1.11 -0.52 15.69
N TYR A 153 -2.09 0.36 15.75
CA TYR A 153 -2.75 0.68 17.03
C TYR A 153 -3.63 -0.43 17.56
N TYR A 154 -4.38 -1.15 16.70
CA TYR A 154 -5.23 -2.25 17.17
C TYR A 154 -4.43 -3.41 17.76
N ASN A 155 -3.30 -3.76 17.16
CA ASN A 155 -2.46 -4.89 17.59
C ASN A 155 -1.26 -4.47 18.46
N GLY A 156 -0.97 -3.19 18.61
CA GLY A 156 0.21 -2.71 19.34
C GLY A 156 1.53 -3.05 18.63
N VAL A 157 1.56 -3.03 17.28
CA VAL A 157 2.77 -3.36 16.52
C VAL A 157 3.64 -2.11 16.38
N GLY A 158 4.88 -2.19 16.85
CA GLY A 158 5.82 -1.06 16.82
C GLY A 158 5.43 0.15 17.68
N THR A 159 4.29 0.07 18.36
CA THR A 159 3.75 1.06 19.29
C THR A 159 2.94 0.36 20.39
N GLU A 160 2.47 1.09 21.39
CA GLU A 160 1.50 0.56 22.34
C GLU A 160 0.13 0.38 21.67
N GLN A 161 -0.61 -0.66 22.12
CA GLN A 161 -1.98 -0.86 21.68
C GLN A 161 -2.86 0.32 22.15
N ASP A 162 -3.67 0.85 21.21
CA ASP A 162 -4.57 1.96 21.48
C ASP A 162 -5.86 1.79 20.65
N ILE A 163 -6.87 1.21 21.25
CA ILE A 163 -8.13 0.88 20.59
C ILE A 163 -8.90 2.12 20.14
N GLU A 164 -8.81 3.22 20.87
CA GLU A 164 -9.47 4.47 20.49
C GLU A 164 -8.82 5.09 19.26
N LYS A 165 -7.49 5.09 19.18
CA LYS A 165 -6.79 5.49 17.96
C LYS A 165 -7.03 4.54 16.80
N ALA A 166 -7.07 3.23 17.04
CA ALA A 166 -7.40 2.25 16.02
C ALA A 166 -8.77 2.55 15.39
N LYS A 167 -9.79 2.78 16.24
CA LYS A 167 -11.13 3.16 15.82
C LYS A 167 -11.16 4.48 15.07
N TYR A 168 -10.44 5.48 15.55
CA TYR A 168 -10.34 6.80 14.92
C TYR A 168 -9.78 6.71 13.48
N TYR A 169 -8.63 6.07 13.30
CA TYR A 169 -8.00 5.94 11.99
C TYR A 169 -8.82 5.05 11.04
N LEU A 170 -9.37 3.94 11.51
CA LEU A 170 -10.26 3.10 10.70
C LEU A 170 -11.54 3.83 10.28
N ASN A 171 -12.09 4.69 11.15
CA ASN A 171 -13.27 5.48 10.79
C ASN A 171 -12.93 6.50 9.67
N ILE A 172 -11.78 7.16 9.74
CA ILE A 172 -11.34 8.05 8.67
C ILE A 172 -11.24 7.28 7.33
N ALA A 173 -10.54 6.15 7.31
CA ALA A 173 -10.38 5.36 6.10
C ALA A 173 -11.72 4.82 5.56
N LYS A 174 -12.67 4.49 6.45
CA LYS A 174 -14.03 4.09 6.10
C LYS A 174 -14.83 5.23 5.49
N GLU A 175 -14.77 6.43 6.06
CA GLU A 175 -15.49 7.62 5.56
C GLU A 175 -14.97 8.07 4.19
N GLU A 176 -13.69 7.83 3.91
CA GLU A 176 -13.10 8.03 2.58
C GLU A 176 -13.43 6.89 1.60
N GLY A 177 -14.24 5.92 1.99
CA GLY A 177 -14.78 4.89 1.11
C GLY A 177 -13.85 3.71 0.87
N LEU A 178 -12.80 3.49 1.68
CA LEU A 178 -11.90 2.35 1.51
C LEU A 178 -12.62 1.04 1.91
N PRO A 179 -12.92 0.10 0.98
CA PRO A 179 -13.76 -1.07 1.26
C PRO A 179 -13.22 -1.94 2.40
N ARG A 180 -11.92 -2.19 2.40
CA ARG A 180 -11.26 -2.97 3.47
C ARG A 180 -11.35 -2.31 4.84
N ALA A 181 -11.44 -0.96 4.90
CA ALA A 181 -11.64 -0.25 6.17
C ALA A 181 -13.07 -0.42 6.69
N ILE A 182 -14.06 -0.41 5.81
CA ILE A 182 -15.47 -0.69 6.17
C ILE A 182 -15.57 -2.09 6.77
N LYS A 183 -15.00 -3.08 6.09
CA LYS A 183 -14.97 -4.47 6.54
C LYS A 183 -14.29 -4.60 7.91
N LYS A 184 -13.08 -4.05 8.04
CA LYS A 184 -12.28 -4.15 9.27
C LYS A 184 -12.91 -3.41 10.46
N PHE A 185 -13.52 -2.24 10.22
CA PHE A 185 -14.25 -1.48 11.25
C PHE A 185 -15.40 -2.29 11.86
N ASN A 186 -16.12 -3.04 11.01
CA ASN A 186 -17.22 -3.90 11.46
C ASN A 186 -16.70 -5.16 12.15
N GLU A 187 -15.66 -5.80 11.63
CA GLU A 187 -14.99 -6.97 12.25
C GLU A 187 -14.52 -6.67 13.67
N TYR A 188 -14.01 -5.47 13.92
CA TYR A 188 -13.57 -5.04 15.25
C TYR A 188 -14.72 -4.58 16.17
N GLY A 189 -15.95 -4.67 15.70
CA GLY A 189 -17.13 -4.29 16.49
C GLY A 189 -17.30 -2.79 16.72
N PHE A 190 -16.57 -1.95 15.97
CA PHE A 190 -16.64 -0.50 16.12
C PHE A 190 -17.95 0.12 15.59
N GLY A 191 -18.69 -0.63 14.75
CA GLY A 191 -20.00 -0.22 14.22
C GLY A 191 -21.20 -0.51 15.13
N THR A 192 -21.02 -1.30 16.18
CA THR A 192 -22.10 -1.65 17.09
C THR A 192 -22.24 -0.59 18.19
N VAL A 193 -23.31 0.19 18.15
CA VAL A 193 -23.76 0.96 19.32
C VAL A 193 -24.13 -0.06 20.38
N LYS A 194 -23.36 -0.20 21.45
CA LYS A 194 -23.81 -0.92 22.64
C LYS A 194 -25.10 -0.23 23.12
N LYS A 195 -26.22 -0.95 22.98
CA LYS A 195 -27.51 -0.54 23.61
C LYS A 195 -27.36 -0.64 25.11
#